data_27f234980bec0aea7ea21ffd7839dde4
#
_entry.id   27f234980bec0aea7ea21ffd7839dde4
#
_cell.length_a   1.000
_cell.length_b   1.000
_cell.length_c   1.000
_cell.angle_alpha   90.00
_cell.angle_beta   90.00
_cell.angle_gamma   90.00
#
_symmetry.space_group_name_H-M   'P 1'
#
loop_
_entity.id
_entity.type
_entity.pdbx_description
1 polymer ?
#
loop_
_entity_poly.entity_id
_entity_poly.type
_entity_poly.pdbx_seq_one_letter_code
_entity_poly.pdbx_strand_id
1 'polypeptide(L)'
;FGGNLQRHRETVEAIATGYGSALPGMQVLEGLNEFDHLQVVERLRPEWADKQVMARDLSSFPKPARAFQQAFEKAVTRWVSGEFDQEYSETWNGFRQRVGHALDQLIELADGADVIVSTSGGPIAVIAQRLLELSDRKALEMNNVIANTSVSRILYSGPRRSLAVFNNYSHLEAEDPALVTFR
;
A
#
# COMPACT_ATOMS: atom_id res chain seq x y z
N PHE A 1 -3.91 12.03 -8.83
CA PHE A 1 -4.19 10.62 -9.15
C PHE A 1 -4.38 9.80 -7.87
N GLY A 2 -4.97 8.62 -7.99
CA GLY A 2 -5.04 7.70 -6.87
C GLY A 2 -5.73 6.39 -7.23
N GLY A 3 -5.67 5.41 -6.29
CA GLY A 3 -6.49 4.22 -6.37
C GLY A 3 -7.97 4.52 -6.12
N ASN A 4 -8.82 3.50 -6.31
CA ASN A 4 -10.28 3.66 -6.23
C ASN A 4 -10.86 3.51 -4.80
N LEU A 5 -10.04 3.22 -3.80
CA LEU A 5 -10.52 3.00 -2.43
C LEU A 5 -10.98 4.32 -1.80
N GLN A 6 -12.00 4.23 -0.93
CA GLN A 6 -12.58 5.39 -0.26
C GLN A 6 -11.51 6.24 0.43
N ARG A 7 -10.60 5.62 1.19
CA ARG A 7 -9.50 6.32 1.85
C ARG A 7 -8.58 7.10 0.90
N HIS A 8 -8.40 6.64 -0.36
CA HIS A 8 -7.60 7.37 -1.35
C HIS A 8 -8.30 8.66 -1.79
N ARG A 9 -9.62 8.60 -1.98
CA ARG A 9 -10.44 9.76 -2.34
C ARG A 9 -10.46 10.79 -1.22
N GLU A 10 -10.75 10.35 0.01
CA GLU A 10 -10.77 11.20 1.20
C GLU A 10 -9.42 11.89 1.42
N THR A 11 -8.31 11.17 1.20
CA THR A 11 -6.96 11.76 1.30
C THR A 11 -6.75 12.85 0.24
N VAL A 12 -7.14 12.61 -1.02
CA VAL A 12 -7.00 13.62 -2.09
C VAL A 12 -7.89 14.86 -1.80
N GLU A 13 -9.09 14.66 -1.31
CA GLU A 13 -10.01 15.74 -0.92
C GLU A 13 -9.41 16.59 0.22
N ALA A 14 -8.83 15.94 1.23
CA ALA A 14 -8.16 16.63 2.33
C ALA A 14 -6.93 17.42 1.84
N ILE A 15 -6.12 16.84 0.94
CA ILE A 15 -4.98 17.53 0.31
C ILE A 15 -5.47 18.75 -0.49
N ALA A 16 -6.52 18.58 -1.31
CA ALA A 16 -7.07 19.69 -2.10
C ALA A 16 -7.57 20.84 -1.22
N THR A 17 -8.20 20.52 -0.09
CA THR A 17 -8.66 21.51 0.89
C THR A 17 -7.49 22.28 1.50
N GLY A 18 -6.40 21.59 1.86
CA GLY A 18 -5.22 22.21 2.48
C GLY A 18 -4.30 22.96 1.49
N TYR A 19 -4.39 22.62 0.19
CA TYR A 19 -3.50 23.23 -0.83
C TYR A 19 -3.82 24.69 -1.13
N GLY A 20 -5.01 25.16 -0.79
CA GLY A 20 -5.42 26.58 -0.92
C GLY A 20 -5.65 27.07 -2.36
N SER A 21 -5.56 26.20 -3.36
CA SER A 21 -5.92 26.49 -4.75
C SER A 21 -6.69 25.31 -5.35
N ALA A 22 -7.45 25.54 -6.42
CA ALA A 22 -8.20 24.48 -7.08
C ALA A 22 -7.22 23.46 -7.69
N LEU A 23 -7.23 22.23 -7.16
CA LEU A 23 -6.59 21.10 -7.80
C LEU A 23 -7.53 20.48 -8.85
N PRO A 24 -6.99 19.93 -9.95
CA PRO A 24 -7.78 19.12 -10.87
C PRO A 24 -8.48 17.97 -10.14
N GLY A 25 -9.63 17.53 -10.65
CA GLY A 25 -10.32 16.35 -10.14
C GLY A 25 -9.40 15.13 -10.16
N MET A 26 -9.55 14.26 -9.16
CA MET A 26 -8.76 13.05 -9.04
C MET A 26 -9.02 12.11 -10.23
N GLN A 27 -7.96 11.72 -10.94
CA GLN A 27 -8.00 10.63 -11.90
C GLN A 27 -7.72 9.30 -11.20
N VAL A 28 -8.56 8.31 -11.44
CA VAL A 28 -8.46 6.99 -10.82
C VAL A 28 -7.60 6.06 -11.67
N LEU A 29 -6.59 5.46 -11.05
CA LEU A 29 -5.78 4.39 -11.60
C LEU A 29 -5.96 3.16 -10.69
N GLU A 30 -6.82 2.23 -11.09
CA GLU A 30 -7.14 1.03 -10.28
C GLU A 30 -5.91 0.17 -9.99
N GLY A 31 -4.90 0.24 -10.87
CA GLY A 31 -3.62 -0.40 -10.65
C GLY A 31 -2.89 0.06 -9.37
N LEU A 32 -3.27 1.20 -8.79
CA LEU A 32 -2.76 1.70 -7.52
C LEU A 32 -3.60 1.26 -6.30
N ASN A 33 -4.57 0.37 -6.47
CA ASN A 33 -5.32 -0.19 -5.37
C ASN A 33 -4.46 -1.15 -4.53
N GLU A 34 -4.79 -1.24 -3.24
CA GLU A 34 -4.22 -2.24 -2.34
C GLU A 34 -4.60 -3.66 -2.81
N PHE A 35 -3.79 -4.65 -2.46
CA PHE A 35 -4.18 -6.05 -2.61
C PHE A 35 -5.30 -6.43 -1.63
N ASP A 36 -6.03 -7.49 -1.95
CA ASP A 36 -7.08 -8.02 -1.07
C ASP A 36 -6.47 -8.77 0.12
N HIS A 37 -6.15 -7.99 1.16
CA HIS A 37 -5.57 -8.53 2.39
C HIS A 37 -6.51 -9.47 3.14
N LEU A 38 -7.83 -9.33 2.99
CA LEU A 38 -8.80 -10.24 3.59
C LEU A 38 -8.70 -11.61 2.94
N GLN A 39 -8.72 -11.68 1.60
CA GLN A 39 -8.53 -12.92 0.88
C GLN A 39 -7.19 -13.58 1.24
N VAL A 40 -6.11 -12.80 1.33
CA VAL A 40 -4.79 -13.32 1.68
C VAL A 40 -4.81 -14.01 3.05
N VAL A 41 -5.48 -13.42 4.03
CA VAL A 41 -5.64 -14.01 5.37
C VAL A 41 -6.55 -15.23 5.34
N GLU A 42 -7.69 -15.17 4.63
CA GLU A 42 -8.65 -16.26 4.50
C GLU A 42 -8.04 -17.51 3.84
N ARG A 43 -7.11 -17.35 2.91
CA ARG A 43 -6.41 -18.50 2.30
C ARG A 43 -5.48 -19.23 3.28
N LEU A 44 -4.97 -18.56 4.29
CA LEU A 44 -4.24 -19.21 5.39
C LEU A 44 -5.18 -19.74 6.48
N ARG A 45 -6.26 -19.03 6.77
CA ARG A 45 -7.21 -19.29 7.85
C ARG A 45 -8.64 -19.23 7.28
N PRO A 46 -9.11 -20.26 6.56
CA PRO A 46 -10.43 -20.25 5.91
C PRO A 46 -11.58 -19.97 6.85
N GLU A 47 -11.46 -20.37 8.12
CA GLU A 47 -12.44 -20.10 9.17
C GLU A 47 -12.59 -18.61 9.49
N TRP A 48 -11.61 -17.78 9.14
CA TRP A 48 -11.64 -16.33 9.37
C TRP A 48 -12.40 -15.55 8.29
N ALA A 49 -12.93 -16.23 7.27
CA ALA A 49 -13.94 -15.65 6.37
C ALA A 49 -15.18 -15.21 7.16
N ASP A 50 -15.50 -15.90 8.25
CA ASP A 50 -16.47 -15.43 9.24
C ASP A 50 -15.79 -14.50 10.26
N LYS A 51 -16.14 -13.22 10.21
CA LYS A 51 -15.60 -12.19 11.12
C LYS A 51 -15.89 -12.47 12.60
N GLN A 52 -16.97 -13.18 12.91
CA GLN A 52 -17.31 -13.53 14.30
C GLN A 52 -16.39 -14.66 14.80
N VAL A 53 -16.08 -15.61 13.93
CA VAL A 53 -15.10 -16.67 14.23
C VAL A 53 -13.72 -16.05 14.43
N MET A 54 -13.29 -15.18 13.52
CA MET A 54 -12.02 -14.48 13.64
C MET A 54 -11.93 -13.69 14.96
N ALA A 55 -12.96 -12.92 15.31
CA ALA A 55 -12.99 -12.13 16.53
C ALA A 55 -12.91 -13.02 17.79
N ARG A 56 -13.64 -14.15 17.80
CA ARG A 56 -13.62 -15.13 18.89
C ARG A 56 -12.23 -15.76 19.04
N ASP A 57 -11.66 -16.22 17.95
CA ASP A 57 -10.32 -16.79 17.93
C ASP A 57 -9.29 -15.80 18.50
N LEU A 58 -9.28 -14.59 17.98
CA LEU A 58 -8.35 -13.54 18.41
C LEU A 58 -8.53 -13.19 19.88
N SER A 59 -9.77 -13.17 20.39
CA SER A 59 -10.04 -12.87 21.80
C SER A 59 -9.48 -13.93 22.78
N SER A 60 -9.16 -15.15 22.29
CA SER A 60 -8.53 -16.20 23.09
C SER A 60 -7.04 -15.95 23.39
N PHE A 61 -6.41 -15.02 22.66
CA PHE A 61 -4.99 -14.70 22.85
C PHE A 61 -4.80 -13.55 23.85
N PRO A 62 -3.74 -13.59 24.67
CA PRO A 62 -3.43 -12.49 25.62
C PRO A 62 -3.22 -11.12 24.94
N LYS A 63 -2.83 -11.11 23.67
CA LYS A 63 -2.59 -9.93 22.83
C LYS A 63 -3.20 -10.12 21.45
N PRO A 64 -4.52 -9.91 21.28
CA PRO A 64 -5.24 -10.17 20.03
C PRO A 64 -4.63 -9.50 18.80
N ALA A 65 -4.26 -8.22 18.92
CA ALA A 65 -3.64 -7.48 17.81
C ALA A 65 -2.31 -8.11 17.35
N ARG A 66 -1.50 -8.57 18.30
CA ARG A 66 -0.24 -9.26 17.98
C ARG A 66 -0.48 -10.63 17.34
N ALA A 67 -1.49 -11.34 17.80
CA ALA A 67 -1.88 -12.64 17.21
C ALA A 67 -2.35 -12.45 15.75
N PHE A 68 -3.17 -11.42 15.50
CA PHE A 68 -3.58 -11.06 14.14
C PHE A 68 -2.37 -10.69 13.27
N GLN A 69 -1.47 -9.84 13.77
CA GLN A 69 -0.27 -9.43 13.03
C GLN A 69 0.59 -10.65 12.64
N GLN A 70 0.79 -11.61 13.53
CA GLN A 70 1.54 -12.83 13.24
C GLN A 70 0.85 -13.71 12.20
N ALA A 71 -0.48 -13.82 12.25
CA ALA A 71 -1.24 -14.55 11.24
C ALA A 71 -1.17 -13.85 9.88
N PHE A 72 -1.28 -12.53 9.87
CA PHE A 72 -1.16 -11.71 8.67
C PHE A 72 0.22 -11.86 8.01
N GLU A 73 1.30 -11.77 8.78
CA GLU A 73 2.67 -11.97 8.27
C GLU A 73 2.86 -13.34 7.63
N LYS A 74 2.33 -14.40 8.26
CA LYS A 74 2.36 -15.77 7.69
C LYS A 74 1.54 -15.84 6.40
N ALA A 75 0.35 -15.25 6.37
CA ALA A 75 -0.52 -15.24 5.21
C ALA A 75 0.13 -14.52 4.01
N VAL A 76 0.72 -13.36 4.25
CA VAL A 76 1.43 -12.60 3.23
C VAL A 76 2.69 -13.35 2.76
N THR A 77 3.44 -13.96 3.66
CA THR A 77 4.61 -14.78 3.29
C THR A 77 4.20 -15.95 2.38
N ARG A 78 3.08 -16.63 2.69
CA ARG A 78 2.52 -17.69 1.86
C ARG A 78 2.12 -17.19 0.47
N TRP A 79 1.44 -16.03 0.40
CA TRP A 79 1.04 -15.43 -0.86
C TRP A 79 2.24 -15.04 -1.74
N VAL A 80 3.26 -14.45 -1.12
CA VAL A 80 4.50 -14.03 -1.81
C VAL A 80 5.36 -15.21 -2.26
N SER A 81 5.24 -16.39 -1.65
CA SER A 81 6.02 -17.58 -2.07
C SER A 81 5.71 -18.03 -3.50
N GLY A 82 4.49 -17.74 -4.01
CA GLY A 82 4.02 -18.23 -5.31
C GLY A 82 3.64 -19.72 -5.35
N GLU A 83 3.88 -20.47 -4.27
CA GLU A 83 3.59 -21.92 -4.23
C GLU A 83 2.09 -22.21 -4.30
N PHE A 84 1.26 -21.24 -3.96
CA PHE A 84 -0.20 -21.37 -3.86
C PHE A 84 -0.95 -20.40 -4.76
N ASP A 85 -0.33 -19.92 -5.83
CA ASP A 85 -0.87 -18.90 -6.73
C ASP A 85 -2.30 -19.20 -7.22
N GLN A 86 -2.61 -20.48 -7.46
CA GLN A 86 -3.94 -20.93 -7.94
C GLN A 86 -5.07 -20.71 -6.92
N GLU A 87 -4.76 -20.41 -5.67
CA GLU A 87 -5.75 -20.18 -4.62
C GLU A 87 -6.16 -18.70 -4.51
N TYR A 88 -5.41 -17.80 -5.13
CA TYR A 88 -5.63 -16.36 -5.02
C TYR A 88 -6.23 -15.79 -6.31
N SER A 89 -7.13 -14.82 -6.17
CA SER A 89 -7.67 -14.08 -7.31
C SER A 89 -6.61 -13.18 -7.95
N GLU A 90 -5.66 -12.68 -7.15
CA GLU A 90 -4.49 -11.95 -7.61
C GLU A 90 -3.24 -12.55 -6.95
N THR A 91 -2.31 -13.03 -7.76
CA THR A 91 -1.02 -13.53 -7.27
C THR A 91 -0.10 -12.37 -6.88
N TRP A 92 0.92 -12.63 -6.07
CA TRP A 92 1.93 -11.62 -5.75
C TRP A 92 2.59 -11.04 -7.01
N ASN A 93 2.91 -11.88 -7.97
CA ASN A 93 3.49 -11.43 -9.23
C ASN A 93 2.51 -10.58 -10.03
N GLY A 94 1.21 -10.95 -10.07
CA GLY A 94 0.15 -10.16 -10.70
C GLY A 94 0.01 -8.78 -10.07
N PHE A 95 0.00 -8.71 -8.74
CA PHE A 95 -0.03 -7.46 -7.99
C PHE A 95 1.16 -6.55 -8.31
N ARG A 96 2.39 -7.11 -8.31
CA ARG A 96 3.59 -6.36 -8.68
C ARG A 96 3.54 -5.82 -10.10
N GLN A 97 3.09 -6.63 -11.06
CA GLN A 97 2.94 -6.22 -12.45
C GLN A 97 1.89 -5.13 -12.60
N ARG A 98 0.73 -5.29 -11.97
CA ARG A 98 -0.34 -4.30 -12.00
C ARG A 98 0.11 -2.94 -11.48
N VAL A 99 0.75 -2.92 -10.32
CA VAL A 99 1.29 -1.69 -9.72
C VAL A 99 2.41 -1.09 -10.60
N GLY A 100 3.27 -1.92 -11.16
CA GLY A 100 4.33 -1.48 -12.06
C GLY A 100 3.78 -0.80 -13.32
N HIS A 101 2.77 -1.39 -13.96
CA HIS A 101 2.08 -0.80 -15.11
C HIS A 101 1.37 0.51 -14.75
N ALA A 102 0.73 0.56 -13.57
CA ALA A 102 0.08 1.79 -13.10
C ALA A 102 1.08 2.93 -12.88
N LEU A 103 2.28 2.65 -12.38
CA LEU A 103 3.34 3.64 -12.27
C LEU A 103 3.79 4.14 -13.66
N ASP A 104 3.96 3.24 -14.63
CA ASP A 104 4.34 3.62 -16.00
C ASP A 104 3.26 4.50 -16.64
N GLN A 105 2.01 4.09 -16.55
CA GLN A 105 0.86 4.85 -17.02
C GLN A 105 0.75 6.23 -16.35
N LEU A 106 0.96 6.29 -15.04
CA LEU A 106 0.97 7.55 -14.30
C LEU A 106 2.01 8.52 -14.83
N ILE A 107 3.23 8.04 -15.09
CA ILE A 107 4.33 8.86 -15.60
C ILE A 107 4.03 9.37 -17.02
N GLU A 108 3.44 8.53 -17.87
CA GLU A 108 2.98 8.94 -19.21
C GLU A 108 1.90 10.03 -19.13
N LEU A 109 0.88 9.84 -18.29
CA LEU A 109 -0.21 10.80 -18.10
C LEU A 109 0.27 12.11 -17.46
N ALA A 110 1.30 12.06 -16.64
CA ALA A 110 1.87 13.24 -15.99
C ALA A 110 2.63 14.16 -16.97
N ASP A 111 3.13 13.62 -18.08
CA ASP A 111 3.82 14.35 -19.16
C ASP A 111 4.85 15.39 -18.65
N GLY A 112 5.64 15.00 -17.68
CA GLY A 112 6.66 15.83 -17.05
C GLY A 112 6.17 16.79 -15.95
N ALA A 113 4.87 16.79 -15.63
CA ALA A 113 4.32 17.62 -14.57
C ALA A 113 4.52 16.99 -13.17
N ASP A 114 4.52 17.85 -12.14
CA ASP A 114 4.42 17.39 -10.76
C ASP A 114 3.01 16.88 -10.50
N VAL A 115 2.91 15.68 -9.93
CA VAL A 115 1.63 15.03 -9.61
C VAL A 115 1.59 14.55 -8.17
N ILE A 116 0.42 14.62 -7.56
CA ILE A 116 0.12 14.04 -6.27
C ILE A 116 -0.64 12.74 -6.49
N VAL A 117 -0.23 11.70 -5.78
CA VAL A 117 -0.82 10.35 -5.88
C VAL A 117 -1.21 9.85 -4.51
N SER A 118 -2.47 9.49 -4.33
CA SER A 118 -2.94 8.81 -3.12
C SER A 118 -3.08 7.31 -3.37
N THR A 119 -2.35 6.53 -2.59
CA THR A 119 -2.35 5.06 -2.67
C THR A 119 -2.12 4.44 -1.29
N SER A 120 -1.89 3.13 -1.24
CA SER A 120 -1.71 2.36 -0.01
C SER A 120 -0.30 1.82 0.14
N GLY A 121 -0.01 1.22 1.30
CA GLY A 121 1.31 0.69 1.65
C GLY A 121 1.83 -0.35 0.67
N GLY A 122 1.02 -1.32 0.26
CA GLY A 122 1.43 -2.35 -0.68
C GLY A 122 1.93 -1.79 -2.01
N PRO A 123 1.17 -0.96 -2.72
CA PRO A 123 1.67 -0.29 -3.92
C PRO A 123 2.93 0.55 -3.70
N ILE A 124 3.03 1.29 -2.59
CA ILE A 124 4.24 2.07 -2.26
C ILE A 124 5.45 1.14 -2.12
N ALA A 125 5.30 0.02 -1.40
CA ALA A 125 6.37 -0.95 -1.20
C ALA A 125 6.81 -1.61 -2.51
N VAL A 126 5.86 -1.98 -3.39
CA VAL A 126 6.14 -2.55 -4.72
C VAL A 126 6.83 -1.54 -5.64
N ILE A 127 6.41 -0.28 -5.61
CA ILE A 127 7.09 0.76 -6.38
C ILE A 127 8.53 0.94 -5.88
N ALA A 128 8.73 1.01 -4.56
CA ALA A 128 10.07 1.08 -3.96
C ALA A 128 10.90 -0.16 -4.31
N GLN A 129 10.31 -1.36 -4.26
CA GLN A 129 10.94 -2.60 -4.68
C GLN A 129 11.47 -2.52 -6.11
N ARG A 130 10.62 -2.07 -7.04
CA ARG A 130 10.98 -1.94 -8.46
C ARG A 130 12.11 -0.94 -8.68
N LEU A 131 12.04 0.23 -8.02
CA LEU A 131 13.01 1.31 -8.21
C LEU A 131 14.36 1.04 -7.56
N LEU A 132 14.39 0.25 -6.49
CA LEU A 132 15.60 -0.09 -5.72
C LEU A 132 16.07 -1.53 -5.95
N GLU A 133 15.41 -2.29 -6.84
CA GLU A 133 15.71 -3.69 -7.18
C GLU A 133 15.75 -4.60 -5.93
N LEU A 134 14.78 -4.43 -5.04
CA LEU A 134 14.74 -5.17 -3.77
C LEU A 134 14.12 -6.56 -3.94
N SER A 135 14.50 -7.48 -3.06
CA SER A 135 13.82 -8.77 -2.92
C SER A 135 12.39 -8.61 -2.40
N ASP A 136 11.53 -9.61 -2.68
CA ASP A 136 10.15 -9.63 -2.18
C ASP A 136 10.11 -9.54 -0.65
N ARG A 137 10.98 -10.26 0.04
CA ARG A 137 11.11 -10.18 1.50
C ARG A 137 11.38 -8.75 1.96
N LYS A 138 12.29 -8.03 1.29
CA LYS A 138 12.63 -6.67 1.66
C LYS A 138 11.47 -5.70 1.39
N ALA A 139 10.72 -5.90 0.31
CA ALA A 139 9.53 -5.12 0.02
C ALA A 139 8.45 -5.27 1.13
N LEU A 140 8.25 -6.49 1.62
CA LEU A 140 7.34 -6.75 2.75
C LEU A 140 7.82 -6.08 4.05
N GLU A 141 9.12 -6.16 4.35
CA GLU A 141 9.69 -5.46 5.51
C GLU A 141 9.47 -3.94 5.41
N MET A 142 9.63 -3.35 4.21
CA MET A 142 9.36 -1.94 3.97
C MET A 142 7.88 -1.60 4.13
N ASN A 143 6.98 -2.47 3.65
CA ASN A 143 5.54 -2.25 3.79
C ASN A 143 5.10 -2.15 5.26
N ASN A 144 5.73 -2.91 6.14
CA ASN A 144 5.41 -2.93 7.58
C ASN A 144 5.75 -1.62 8.32
N VAL A 145 6.59 -0.78 7.75
CA VAL A 145 7.03 0.47 8.38
C VAL A 145 6.48 1.73 7.72
N ILE A 146 5.61 1.58 6.70
CA ILE A 146 4.97 2.73 6.05
C ILE A 146 3.96 3.34 7.00
N ALA A 147 4.20 4.59 7.39
CA ALA A 147 3.27 5.35 8.21
C ALA A 147 2.06 5.84 7.40
N ASN A 148 0.89 5.88 8.03
CA ASN A 148 -0.28 6.47 7.41
C ASN A 148 0.00 7.94 7.07
N THR A 149 -0.47 8.40 5.92
CA THR A 149 -0.24 9.75 5.37
C THR A 149 1.22 10.16 5.17
N SER A 150 2.16 9.20 5.21
CA SER A 150 3.54 9.48 4.84
C SER A 150 3.68 9.85 3.36
N VAL A 151 4.72 10.59 3.04
CA VAL A 151 5.01 11.05 1.68
C VAL A 151 6.26 10.34 1.14
N SER A 152 6.10 9.70 -0.01
CA SER A 152 7.23 9.19 -0.80
C SER A 152 7.33 9.98 -2.10
N ARG A 153 8.53 10.32 -2.53
CA ARG A 153 8.75 11.12 -3.75
C ARG A 153 9.61 10.37 -4.75
N ILE A 154 9.08 10.31 -5.97
CA ILE A 154 9.78 9.76 -7.12
C ILE A 154 10.16 10.91 -8.05
N LEU A 155 11.40 10.96 -8.46
CA LEU A 155 11.88 11.82 -9.54
C LEU A 155 11.91 11.01 -10.82
N TYR A 156 11.41 11.58 -11.91
CA TYR A 156 11.44 10.93 -13.22
C TYR A 156 11.81 11.90 -14.33
N SER A 157 12.54 11.39 -15.32
CA SER A 157 12.91 12.14 -16.54
C SER A 157 13.25 11.13 -17.64
N GLY A 158 12.43 11.07 -18.67
CA GLY A 158 12.53 10.02 -19.70
C GLY A 158 12.50 8.61 -19.08
N PRO A 159 13.50 7.77 -19.32
CA PRO A 159 13.55 6.43 -18.75
C PRO A 159 14.02 6.38 -17.28
N ARG A 160 14.58 7.48 -16.79
CA ARG A 160 15.13 7.54 -15.42
C ARG A 160 14.01 7.70 -14.40
N ARG A 161 14.06 6.86 -13.37
CA ARG A 161 13.19 6.93 -12.20
C ARG A 161 14.01 6.73 -10.95
N SER A 162 13.85 7.60 -9.97
CA SER A 162 14.60 7.53 -8.71
C SER A 162 13.67 7.77 -7.52
N LEU A 163 13.72 6.90 -6.52
CA LEU A 163 13.06 7.11 -5.24
C LEU A 163 13.89 8.12 -4.45
N ALA A 164 13.46 9.37 -4.42
CA ALA A 164 14.19 10.45 -3.76
C ALA A 164 13.85 10.58 -2.27
N VAL A 165 12.63 10.22 -1.90
CA VAL A 165 12.15 10.20 -0.51
C VAL A 165 11.28 8.96 -0.33
N PHE A 166 11.46 8.26 0.77
CA PHE A 166 10.61 7.14 1.15
C PHE A 166 10.05 7.34 2.55
N ASN A 167 8.72 7.21 2.68
CA ASN A 167 8.03 7.16 3.95
C ASN A 167 8.34 8.34 4.88
N ASN A 168 8.37 9.57 4.36
CA ASN A 168 8.54 10.76 5.18
C ASN A 168 7.23 11.13 5.88
N TYR A 169 7.25 11.17 7.19
CA TYR A 169 6.13 11.56 8.05
C TYR A 169 6.52 12.63 9.08
N SER A 170 7.62 13.34 8.84
CA SER A 170 8.09 14.42 9.73
C SER A 170 7.09 15.56 9.93
N HIS A 171 6.16 15.76 8.98
CA HIS A 171 5.06 16.73 9.14
C HIS A 171 4.10 16.32 10.26
N LEU A 172 3.90 15.00 10.49
CA LEU A 172 3.08 14.53 11.61
C LEU A 172 3.83 14.68 12.93
N GLU A 173 5.11 14.28 12.97
CA GLU A 173 5.93 14.41 14.17
C GLU A 173 6.10 15.86 14.62
N ALA A 174 6.15 16.81 13.66
CA ALA A 174 6.25 18.23 13.93
C ALA A 174 4.97 18.82 14.53
N GLU A 175 3.80 18.28 14.17
CA GLU A 175 2.51 18.71 14.71
C GLU A 175 2.23 18.01 16.05
N ASP A 176 2.17 16.70 16.06
CA ASP A 176 2.01 15.85 17.24
C ASP A 176 2.48 14.41 16.94
N PRO A 177 3.50 13.89 17.63
CA PRO A 177 3.96 12.51 17.45
C PRO A 177 2.86 11.44 17.59
N ALA A 178 1.78 11.72 18.31
CA ALA A 178 0.63 10.80 18.45
C ALA A 178 -0.16 10.61 17.13
N LEU A 179 0.03 11.50 16.15
CA LEU A 179 -0.55 11.37 14.81
C LEU A 179 0.13 10.28 13.96
N VAL A 180 1.34 9.88 14.32
CA VAL A 180 2.07 8.83 13.59
C VAL A 180 1.43 7.48 13.92
N THR A 181 0.80 6.89 12.92
CA THR A 181 0.17 5.58 13.02
C THR A 181 0.66 4.66 11.91
N PHE A 182 0.72 3.39 12.21
CA PHE A 182 1.07 2.34 11.27
C PHE A 182 -0.11 1.37 11.13
N ARG A 183 -0.10 0.62 10.04
CA ARG A 183 -1.10 -0.45 9.86
C ARG A 183 -0.75 -1.69 10.64
#